data_7bcd71b4fa290b26ce3fc1d1148bbe5b
#
_entry.id   7bcd71b4fa290b26ce3fc1d1148bbe5b
#
_cell.length_a   1.000
_cell.length_b   1.000
_cell.length_c   1.000
_cell.angle_alpha   90.00
_cell.angle_beta   90.00
_cell.angle_gamma   90.00
#
_symmetry.space_group_name_H-M   'P 1'
#
loop_
_entity.id
_entity.type
_entity.pdbx_description
1 polymer ?
#
loop_
_entity_poly.entity_id
_entity_poly.type
_entity_poly.pdbx_seq_one_letter_code
_entity_poly.pdbx_strand_id
1 'polypeptide(L)'
;MTDNVIILCTAPLGGSEKISKVLVEERLAACVNVSPVKSYYIWEGKLSEDDEELMIIKTTQEAAQNAKARILELHSYKLPEIIIIPIAGGEERYLQWIGQSVIS
;
A
#
# COMPACT_ATOMS: atom_id res chain seq x y z
N MET A 1 -5.76 6.23 -21.22
CA MET A 1 -4.81 6.53 -20.15
C MET A 1 -5.31 5.88 -18.87
N THR A 2 -4.44 5.13 -18.21
CA THR A 2 -4.82 4.43 -16.99
C THR A 2 -4.61 5.36 -15.80
N ASP A 3 -5.62 5.49 -14.95
CA ASP A 3 -5.48 6.26 -13.73
C ASP A 3 -4.64 5.48 -12.73
N ASN A 4 -3.74 6.18 -12.07
CA ASN A 4 -2.88 5.59 -11.05
C ASN A 4 -3.27 6.05 -9.66
N VAL A 5 -2.98 5.22 -8.68
CA VAL A 5 -3.29 5.51 -7.28
C VAL A 5 -2.11 5.15 -6.39
N ILE A 6 -2.12 5.73 -5.20
CA ILE A 6 -1.25 5.33 -4.11
C ILE A 6 -2.12 4.65 -3.06
N ILE A 7 -1.68 3.50 -2.58
CA ILE A 7 -2.30 2.85 -1.44
C ILE A 7 -1.38 3.03 -0.24
N LEU A 8 -1.89 3.60 0.84
CA LEU A 8 -1.17 3.67 2.10
C LEU A 8 -1.62 2.54 3.00
N CYS A 9 -0.67 1.81 3.55
CA CYS A 9 -0.95 0.70 4.45
C CYS A 9 0.14 0.63 5.51
N THR A 10 -0.24 0.48 6.78
CA THR A 10 0.72 0.29 7.85
C THR A 10 0.72 -1.18 8.29
N ALA A 11 1.85 -1.63 8.79
CA ALA A 11 2.03 -2.99 9.29
C ALA A 11 2.94 -2.95 10.51
N PRO A 12 2.91 -4.00 11.35
CA PRO A 12 3.86 -4.06 12.46
C PRO A 12 5.29 -4.20 11.94
N LEU A 13 6.26 -3.91 12.78
CA LEU A 13 7.68 -4.03 12.41
C LEU A 13 7.95 -5.42 11.85
N GLY A 14 8.58 -5.47 10.68
CA GLY A 14 8.85 -6.72 9.97
C GLY A 14 7.67 -7.26 9.17
N GLY A 15 6.48 -6.69 9.33
CA GLY A 15 5.27 -7.20 8.68
C GLY A 15 5.06 -6.73 7.26
N SER A 16 5.78 -5.69 6.82
CA SER A 16 5.59 -5.14 5.49
C SER A 16 6.33 -5.90 4.39
N GLU A 17 7.38 -6.65 4.74
CA GLU A 17 8.24 -7.27 3.73
C GLU A 17 7.49 -8.26 2.85
N LYS A 18 6.77 -9.18 3.44
CA LYS A 18 6.03 -10.19 2.68
C LYS A 18 4.95 -9.57 1.82
N ILE A 19 4.19 -8.63 2.38
CA ILE A 19 3.12 -7.94 1.65
C ILE A 19 3.71 -7.21 0.43
N SER A 20 4.78 -6.45 0.65
CA SER A 20 5.43 -5.68 -0.42
C SER A 20 5.93 -6.58 -1.54
N LYS A 21 6.62 -7.66 -1.19
CA LYS A 21 7.16 -8.58 -2.19
C LYS A 21 6.07 -9.28 -2.99
N VAL A 22 5.02 -9.76 -2.30
CA VAL A 22 3.92 -10.45 -2.97
C VAL A 22 3.20 -9.52 -3.94
N LEU A 23 2.90 -8.29 -3.52
CA LEU A 23 2.21 -7.34 -4.39
C LEU A 23 2.99 -7.06 -5.67
N VAL A 24 4.30 -6.88 -5.55
CA VAL A 24 5.15 -6.58 -6.72
C VAL A 24 5.33 -7.84 -7.59
N GLU A 25 5.60 -8.98 -6.97
CA GLU A 25 5.79 -10.23 -7.70
C GLU A 25 4.53 -10.66 -8.46
N GLU A 26 3.36 -10.45 -7.87
CA GLU A 26 2.08 -10.77 -8.51
C GLU A 26 1.60 -9.65 -9.43
N ARG A 27 2.39 -8.59 -9.58
CA ARG A 27 2.08 -7.44 -10.42
C ARG A 27 0.78 -6.73 -10.06
N LEU A 28 0.45 -6.74 -8.78
CA LEU A 28 -0.66 -5.95 -8.24
C LEU A 28 -0.20 -4.54 -7.86
N ALA A 29 1.11 -4.34 -7.77
CA ALA A 29 1.72 -3.03 -7.54
C ALA A 29 2.97 -2.91 -8.39
N ALA A 30 3.24 -1.69 -8.84
CA ALA A 30 4.46 -1.39 -9.59
C ALA A 30 5.66 -1.23 -8.66
N CYS A 31 5.43 -0.64 -7.50
CA CYS A 31 6.50 -0.29 -6.56
C CYS A 31 5.90 -0.14 -5.19
N VAL A 32 6.63 -0.58 -4.17
CA VAL A 32 6.28 -0.34 -2.78
C VAL A 32 7.49 0.26 -2.08
N ASN A 33 7.32 1.46 -1.52
CA ASN A 33 8.32 2.04 -0.64
C ASN A 33 7.89 1.78 0.80
N VAL A 34 8.84 1.47 1.67
CA VAL A 34 8.58 1.18 3.06
C VAL A 34 9.38 2.14 3.94
N SER A 35 8.73 2.73 4.92
CA SER A 35 9.37 3.64 5.85
C SER A 35 8.93 3.32 7.28
N PRO A 36 9.85 3.38 8.26
CA PRO A 36 9.44 3.27 9.65
C PRO A 36 8.65 4.52 10.04
N VAL A 37 7.59 4.31 10.82
CA VAL A 37 6.76 5.40 11.32
C VAL A 37 6.40 5.12 12.77
N LYS A 38 6.02 6.17 13.49
CA LYS A 38 5.44 6.05 14.82
C LYS A 38 4.00 6.48 14.72
N SER A 39 3.08 5.62 15.16
CA SER A 39 1.65 5.85 15.03
C SER A 39 1.03 6.12 16.40
N TYR A 40 0.17 7.13 16.47
CA TYR A 40 -0.54 7.53 17.68
C TYR A 40 -2.03 7.48 17.40
N TYR A 41 -2.79 6.79 18.25
CA TYR A 41 -4.24 6.66 18.04
C TYR A 41 -4.89 6.24 19.35
N ILE A 42 -6.21 6.32 19.39
CA ILE A 42 -6.97 5.84 20.54
C ILE A 42 -7.46 4.43 20.23
N TRP A 43 -7.15 3.51 21.11
CA TRP A 43 -7.61 2.11 20.99
C TRP A 43 -8.19 1.70 22.34
N GLU A 44 -9.44 1.26 22.31
CA GLU A 44 -10.16 0.82 23.52
C GLU A 44 -10.12 1.89 24.61
N GLY A 45 -10.30 3.15 24.22
CA GLY A 45 -10.34 4.28 25.14
C GLY A 45 -9.00 4.79 25.64
N LYS A 46 -7.90 4.22 25.15
CA LYS A 46 -6.55 4.58 25.60
C LYS A 46 -5.68 5.03 24.45
N LEU A 47 -4.74 5.93 24.76
CA LEU A 47 -3.74 6.34 23.78
C LEU A 47 -2.77 5.19 23.52
N SER A 48 -2.66 4.81 22.25
CA SER A 48 -1.67 3.85 21.79
C SER A 48 -0.57 4.58 21.05
N GLU A 49 0.65 4.09 21.22
CA GLU A 49 1.84 4.60 20.53
C GLU A 49 2.61 3.40 20.04
N ASP A 50 2.60 3.18 18.72
CA ASP A 50 3.19 1.99 18.12
C ASP A 50 4.25 2.35 17.09
N ASP A 51 5.32 1.54 17.06
CA ASP A 51 6.27 1.57 15.96
C ASP A 51 5.73 0.68 14.86
N GLU A 52 5.62 1.25 13.66
CA GLU A 52 5.07 0.54 12.51
C GLU A 52 5.89 0.80 11.26
N GLU A 53 5.56 0.08 10.19
CA GLU A 53 6.12 0.31 8.86
C GLU A 53 5.00 0.80 7.96
N LEU A 54 5.25 1.93 7.28
CA LEU A 54 4.30 2.47 6.31
C LEU A 54 4.70 2.04 4.92
N MET A 55 3.79 1.36 4.24
CA MET A 55 3.95 1.00 2.83
C MET A 55 3.29 2.09 1.98
N ILE A 56 4.03 2.61 1.01
CA ILE A 56 3.52 3.53 0.01
C ILE A 56 3.51 2.75 -1.29
N ILE A 57 2.34 2.31 -1.69
CA ILE A 57 2.14 1.35 -2.77
C ILE A 57 1.65 2.08 -4.02
N LYS A 58 2.39 1.98 -5.13
CA LYS A 58 2.00 2.60 -6.39
C LYS A 58 1.39 1.55 -7.30
N THR A 59 0.16 1.79 -7.73
CA THR A 59 -0.55 0.87 -8.60
C THR A 59 -1.57 1.61 -9.47
N THR A 60 -2.34 0.87 -10.24
CA THR A 60 -3.38 1.44 -11.08
C THR A 60 -4.73 1.41 -10.37
N GLN A 61 -5.64 2.29 -10.79
CA GLN A 61 -7.01 2.28 -10.27
C GLN A 61 -7.68 0.92 -10.51
N GLU A 62 -7.41 0.31 -11.66
CA GLU A 62 -8.01 -1.00 -11.99
C GLU A 62 -7.53 -2.11 -11.06
N ALA A 63 -6.25 -2.10 -10.69
CA ALA A 63 -5.68 -3.14 -9.83
C ALA A 63 -5.90 -2.88 -8.34
N ALA A 64 -6.33 -1.67 -7.97
CA ALA A 64 -6.39 -1.26 -6.56
C ALA A 64 -7.24 -2.19 -5.70
N GLN A 65 -8.41 -2.62 -6.18
CA GLN A 65 -9.29 -3.49 -5.40
C GLN A 65 -8.68 -4.88 -5.21
N ASN A 66 -8.02 -5.42 -6.25
CA ASN A 66 -7.33 -6.70 -6.14
C ASN A 66 -6.12 -6.61 -5.21
N ALA A 67 -5.39 -5.49 -5.27
CA ALA A 67 -4.28 -5.26 -4.36
C ALA A 67 -4.76 -5.18 -2.92
N LYS A 68 -5.86 -4.47 -2.68
CA LYS A 68 -6.47 -4.38 -1.36
C LYS A 68 -6.88 -5.76 -0.84
N ALA A 69 -7.54 -6.56 -1.68
CA ALA A 69 -7.96 -7.90 -1.29
C ALA A 69 -6.76 -8.77 -0.91
N ARG A 70 -5.68 -8.64 -1.67
CA ARG A 70 -4.46 -9.42 -1.40
C ARG A 70 -3.80 -8.97 -0.09
N ILE A 71 -3.78 -7.66 0.17
CA ILE A 71 -3.27 -7.14 1.45
C ILE A 71 -4.07 -7.73 2.61
N LEU A 72 -5.39 -7.74 2.51
CA LEU A 72 -6.25 -8.27 3.56
C LEU A 72 -5.98 -9.75 3.84
N GLU A 73 -5.64 -10.53 2.82
CA GLU A 73 -5.27 -11.94 2.99
C GLU A 73 -3.96 -12.11 3.75
N LEU A 74 -3.02 -11.20 3.56
CA LEU A 74 -1.66 -11.32 4.09
C LEU A 74 -1.44 -10.60 5.40
N HIS A 75 -2.28 -9.62 5.71
CA HIS A 75 -2.08 -8.73 6.85
C HIS A 75 -2.43 -9.42 8.17
N SER A 76 -1.60 -9.14 9.20
CA SER A 76 -1.82 -9.72 10.53
C SER A 76 -2.89 -8.98 11.34
N TYR A 77 -3.20 -7.74 10.99
CA TYR A 77 -4.23 -6.97 11.70
C TYR A 77 -5.62 -7.34 11.23
N LYS A 78 -6.58 -7.31 12.15
CA LYS A 78 -8.00 -7.49 11.81
C LYS A 78 -8.55 -6.25 11.10
N LEU A 79 -8.03 -5.08 11.47
CA LEU A 79 -8.45 -3.80 10.90
C LEU A 79 -7.22 -3.03 10.43
N PRO A 80 -6.65 -3.40 9.28
CA PRO A 80 -5.48 -2.68 8.77
C PRO A 80 -5.87 -1.34 8.16
N GLU A 81 -4.94 -0.37 8.24
CA GLU A 81 -5.08 0.88 7.50
C GLU A 81 -4.83 0.59 6.03
N ILE A 82 -5.83 0.83 5.18
CA ILE A 82 -5.69 0.75 3.73
C ILE A 82 -6.43 1.94 3.16
N ILE A 83 -5.67 2.92 2.65
CA ILE A 83 -6.22 4.16 2.11
C ILE A 83 -5.80 4.27 0.66
N ILE A 84 -6.75 4.48 -0.24
CA ILE A 84 -6.48 4.62 -1.67
C ILE A 84 -6.60 6.10 -2.04
N ILE A 85 -5.51 6.65 -2.58
CA ILE A 85 -5.42 8.07 -2.93
C ILE A 85 -5.15 8.19 -4.42
N PRO A 86 -6.02 8.89 -5.18
CA PRO A 86 -5.75 9.12 -6.61
C PRO A 86 -4.49 9.97 -6.80
N ILE A 87 -3.70 9.62 -7.80
CA ILE A 87 -2.55 10.43 -8.20
C ILE A 87 -3.02 11.46 -9.20
N ALA A 88 -2.98 12.74 -8.83
CA ALA A 88 -3.46 13.82 -9.67
C ALA A 88 -2.55 14.11 -10.86
N GLY A 89 -1.26 13.86 -10.72
CA GLY A 89 -0.28 14.11 -11.78
C GLY A 89 1.13 13.78 -11.31
N GLY A 90 2.07 13.86 -12.23
CA GLY A 90 3.46 13.57 -11.92
C GLY A 90 4.27 13.52 -13.22
N GLU A 91 5.45 12.95 -13.17
CA GLU A 91 6.26 12.75 -14.36
C GLU A 91 5.60 11.69 -15.24
N GLU A 92 5.24 12.06 -16.46
CA GLU A 92 4.44 11.20 -17.34
C GLU A 92 5.08 9.83 -17.58
N ARG A 93 6.37 9.79 -17.80
CA ARG A 93 7.08 8.54 -18.08
C ARG A 93 7.03 7.59 -16.87
N TYR A 94 7.13 8.16 -15.66
CA TYR A 94 7.00 7.36 -14.44
C TYR A 94 5.57 6.82 -14.27
N LEU A 95 4.57 7.66 -14.51
CA LEU A 95 3.18 7.26 -14.42
C LEU A 95 2.85 6.16 -15.43
N GLN A 96 3.41 6.26 -16.65
CA GLN A 96 3.26 5.22 -17.65
C GLN A 96 3.93 3.93 -17.20
N TRP A 97 5.10 4.04 -16.57
CA TRP A 97 5.81 2.87 -16.05
C TRP A 97 4.97 2.13 -15.01
N ILE A 98 4.25 2.86 -14.13
CA ILE A 98 3.34 2.24 -13.18
C ILE A 98 2.31 1.40 -13.93
N GLY A 99 1.66 1.99 -14.94
CA GLY A 99 0.64 1.30 -15.71
C GLY A 99 1.15 0.06 -16.42
N GLN A 100 2.38 0.12 -16.94
CA GLN A 100 2.99 -1.00 -17.65
C GLN A 100 3.45 -2.13 -16.73
N SER A 101 3.69 -1.81 -15.48
CA SER A 101 4.23 -2.78 -14.50
C SER A 101 3.13 -3.60 -13.81
N VAL A 102 1.89 -3.16 -13.92
CA VAL A 102 0.76 -3.74 -13.19
C VAL A 102 -0.14 -4.51 -14.13
N ILE A 103 -0.63 -5.66 -13.68
CA ILE A 103 -1.65 -6.44 -14.37
C ILE A 103 -2.99 -6.07 -13.75
N SER A 104 -3.92 -5.62 -14.58
CA SER A 104 -5.25 -5.26 -14.09
C SER A 104 -6.20 -6.44 -14.03
#